data_dcda33d9fb53a7d5e10921859a18b64d
#
_entry.id   dcda33d9fb53a7d5e10921859a18b64d
#
_cell.length_a   1.000
_cell.length_b   1.000
_cell.length_c   1.000
_cell.angle_alpha   90.00
_cell.angle_beta   90.00
_cell.angle_gamma   90.00
#
_symmetry.space_group_name_H-M   'P 1'
#
loop_
_entity.id
_entity.type
_entity.pdbx_description
1 polymer ?
#
loop_
_entity_poly.entity_id
_entity_poly.type
_entity_poly.pdbx_seq_one_letter_code
_entity_poly.pdbx_strand_id
1 'polypeptide(L)'
;MAHGKEPIDVFEASGGRFGPSPSAVFDRWAEFRAWADVEYGPVPVVRDPAWLADEHIGAPSPHPRQVFAIGLNYAEHARESGYGLPTTPVVFTKFPSCIVGPQHKLSLPHGNVDWEVELVAVIGAHAYRIDEDQAWAVVAGLTVGQDLSERIMQRSGPAPQFGLAKSFPGFGPTGPVLVTPDEFPDPDDLEIGCRLGDETLQLDRTCGMVFGVPSLVGWLSHITPLFPGDLIFTGTPSGIGMSRTPPRFLKPGDELVSHVEGIGQIRQQVVGSYAVPAPPRQTAAALAAEG
;
A
#
# COMPACT_ATOMS: atom_id res chain seq x y z
N MET A 1 -8.54 -16.99 -4.39
CA MET A 1 -8.12 -17.02 -5.81
C MET A 1 -9.36 -16.88 -6.68
N ALA A 2 -9.28 -16.26 -7.84
CA ALA A 2 -10.42 -16.18 -8.75
C ALA A 2 -10.12 -16.96 -10.05
N HIS A 3 -11.10 -17.72 -10.53
CA HIS A 3 -11.05 -18.39 -11.82
C HIS A 3 -12.31 -18.00 -12.62
N GLY A 4 -12.11 -17.30 -13.74
CA GLY A 4 -13.23 -16.70 -14.44
C GLY A 4 -13.93 -15.62 -13.60
N LYS A 5 -15.26 -15.74 -13.39
CA LYS A 5 -16.06 -14.76 -12.64
C LYS A 5 -16.32 -15.11 -11.18
N GLU A 6 -15.90 -16.29 -10.73
CA GLU A 6 -16.22 -16.78 -9.38
C GLU A 6 -14.95 -16.95 -8.55
N PRO A 7 -15.00 -16.62 -7.24
CA PRO A 7 -13.90 -16.89 -6.34
C PRO A 7 -13.78 -18.39 -6.08
N ILE A 8 -12.55 -18.86 -5.88
CA ILE A 8 -12.25 -20.22 -5.49
C ILE A 8 -11.76 -20.21 -4.05
N ASP A 9 -12.39 -21.00 -3.19
CA ASP A 9 -11.85 -21.30 -1.86
C ASP A 9 -10.61 -22.18 -2.01
N VAL A 10 -9.45 -21.57 -1.76
CA VAL A 10 -8.14 -22.23 -1.92
C VAL A 10 -7.97 -23.37 -0.93
N PHE A 11 -8.49 -23.25 0.30
CA PHE A 11 -8.39 -24.29 1.30
C PHE A 11 -9.16 -25.55 0.88
N GLU A 12 -10.42 -25.39 0.48
CA GLU A 12 -11.24 -26.50 -0.01
C GLU A 12 -10.69 -27.10 -1.32
N ALA A 13 -10.37 -26.24 -2.29
CA ALA A 13 -9.88 -26.67 -3.60
C ALA A 13 -8.54 -27.42 -3.55
N SER A 14 -7.68 -27.07 -2.59
CA SER A 14 -6.39 -27.74 -2.38
C SER A 14 -6.45 -28.95 -1.41
N GLY A 15 -7.64 -29.34 -0.98
CA GLY A 15 -7.80 -30.41 0.02
C GLY A 15 -7.16 -30.08 1.37
N GLY A 16 -7.19 -28.80 1.78
CA GLY A 16 -6.61 -28.30 3.02
C GLY A 16 -5.10 -28.04 2.98
N ARG A 17 -4.49 -28.14 1.79
CA ARG A 17 -3.04 -27.95 1.63
C ARG A 17 -2.59 -26.50 1.85
N PHE A 18 -3.40 -25.51 1.42
CA PHE A 18 -3.11 -24.08 1.50
C PHE A 18 -4.25 -23.34 2.19
N GLY A 19 -3.92 -22.48 3.15
CA GLY A 19 -4.92 -21.74 3.91
C GLY A 19 -5.32 -22.42 5.21
N PRO A 20 -6.48 -22.06 5.84
CA PRO A 20 -7.48 -21.10 5.35
C PRO A 20 -7.06 -19.62 5.39
N SER A 21 -6.03 -19.28 6.15
CA SER A 21 -5.54 -17.88 6.21
C SER A 21 -4.70 -17.54 4.98
N PRO A 22 -4.87 -16.36 4.34
CA PRO A 22 -3.97 -15.86 3.31
C PRO A 22 -2.50 -15.85 3.73
N SER A 23 -2.20 -15.58 5.01
CA SER A 23 -0.82 -15.61 5.52
C SER A 23 -0.16 -16.98 5.37
N ALA A 24 -0.92 -18.08 5.56
CA ALA A 24 -0.39 -19.43 5.37
C ALA A 24 -0.07 -19.77 3.91
N VAL A 25 -0.69 -19.06 2.95
CA VAL A 25 -0.38 -19.17 1.52
C VAL A 25 1.01 -18.57 1.24
N PHE A 26 1.34 -17.43 1.85
CA PHE A 26 2.65 -16.79 1.68
C PHE A 26 3.79 -17.65 2.25
N ASP A 27 3.60 -18.36 3.35
CA ASP A 27 4.62 -19.28 3.90
C ASP A 27 5.03 -20.38 2.92
N ARG A 28 4.18 -20.67 1.93
CA ARG A 28 4.37 -21.71 0.91
C ARG A 28 4.10 -21.19 -0.50
N TRP A 29 4.41 -19.94 -0.78
CA TRP A 29 4.03 -19.23 -2.00
C TRP A 29 4.44 -19.97 -3.28
N ALA A 30 5.67 -20.44 -3.38
CA ALA A 30 6.16 -21.17 -4.56
C ALA A 30 5.37 -22.47 -4.82
N GLU A 31 5.03 -23.22 -3.75
CA GLU A 31 4.22 -24.43 -3.88
C GLU A 31 2.76 -24.12 -4.24
N PHE A 32 2.22 -23.03 -3.68
CA PHE A 32 0.89 -22.55 -4.03
C PHE A 32 0.82 -22.17 -5.51
N ARG A 33 1.78 -21.39 -6.00
CA ARG A 33 1.85 -20.99 -7.41
C ARG A 33 1.92 -22.22 -8.33
N ALA A 34 2.82 -23.14 -8.05
CA ALA A 34 2.97 -24.36 -8.86
C ALA A 34 1.67 -25.19 -8.89
N TRP A 35 0.96 -25.27 -7.76
CA TRP A 35 -0.34 -25.95 -7.69
C TRP A 35 -1.40 -25.21 -8.50
N ALA A 36 -1.49 -23.88 -8.36
CA ALA A 36 -2.48 -23.07 -9.05
C ALA A 36 -2.29 -23.13 -10.57
N ASP A 37 -1.05 -23.07 -11.04
CA ASP A 37 -0.71 -23.14 -12.47
C ASP A 37 -1.09 -24.49 -13.09
N VAL A 38 -0.92 -25.60 -12.36
CA VAL A 38 -1.28 -26.95 -12.82
C VAL A 38 -2.79 -27.16 -12.83
N GLU A 39 -3.50 -26.72 -11.76
CA GLU A 39 -4.92 -27.01 -11.58
C GLU A 39 -5.83 -26.09 -12.41
N TYR A 40 -5.43 -24.83 -12.56
CA TYR A 40 -6.27 -23.79 -13.17
C TYR A 40 -5.69 -23.16 -14.42
N GLY A 41 -4.38 -23.30 -14.65
CA GLY A 41 -3.67 -22.65 -15.76
C GLY A 41 -3.71 -21.10 -15.67
N PRO A 42 -3.40 -20.40 -16.76
CA PRO A 42 -3.50 -18.94 -16.80
C PRO A 42 -4.97 -18.52 -16.63
N VAL A 43 -5.23 -17.74 -15.58
CA VAL A 43 -6.57 -17.25 -15.23
C VAL A 43 -6.82 -15.92 -15.94
N PRO A 44 -7.90 -15.78 -16.73
CA PRO A 44 -8.25 -14.48 -17.29
C PRO A 44 -8.48 -13.45 -16.18
N VAL A 45 -7.85 -12.29 -16.29
CA VAL A 45 -8.13 -11.17 -15.38
C VAL A 45 -9.60 -10.82 -15.43
N VAL A 46 -10.31 -11.01 -14.31
CA VAL A 46 -11.72 -10.64 -14.19
C VAL A 46 -11.76 -9.19 -13.73
N ARG A 47 -12.18 -8.30 -14.63
CA ARG A 47 -12.42 -6.90 -14.28
C ARG A 47 -13.72 -6.79 -13.50
N ASP A 48 -13.62 -6.22 -12.29
CA ASP A 48 -14.75 -5.83 -11.42
C ASP A 48 -15.84 -6.92 -11.21
N PRO A 49 -15.50 -8.12 -10.72
CA PRO A 49 -16.52 -9.08 -10.35
C PRO A 49 -17.35 -8.56 -9.17
N ALA A 50 -18.64 -8.90 -9.16
CA ALA A 50 -19.59 -8.39 -8.15
C ALA A 50 -19.15 -8.67 -6.69
N TRP A 51 -18.44 -9.78 -6.45
CA TRP A 51 -17.94 -10.12 -5.11
C TRP A 51 -16.81 -9.20 -4.60
N LEU A 52 -16.12 -8.42 -5.48
CA LEU A 52 -15.16 -7.40 -5.04
C LEU A 52 -15.83 -6.22 -4.32
N ALA A 53 -17.13 -6.06 -4.45
CA ALA A 53 -17.90 -5.06 -3.71
C ALA A 53 -18.25 -5.51 -2.28
N ASP A 54 -17.90 -6.73 -1.89
CA ASP A 54 -18.18 -7.26 -0.55
C ASP A 54 -17.28 -6.58 0.49
N GLU A 55 -17.91 -5.96 1.50
CA GLU A 55 -17.23 -5.30 2.62
C GLU A 55 -16.44 -6.27 3.53
N HIS A 56 -16.61 -7.58 3.35
CA HIS A 56 -15.90 -8.62 4.09
C HIS A 56 -14.56 -9.03 3.44
N ILE A 57 -14.24 -8.50 2.25
CA ILE A 57 -12.95 -8.77 1.63
C ILE A 57 -11.83 -8.12 2.46
N GLY A 58 -10.91 -8.94 2.95
CA GLY A 58 -9.73 -8.51 3.68
C GLY A 58 -8.59 -8.02 2.79
N ALA A 59 -7.54 -7.52 3.40
CA ALA A 59 -6.30 -7.20 2.69
C ALA A 59 -5.68 -8.47 2.06
N PRO A 60 -5.10 -8.40 0.85
CA PRO A 60 -4.44 -9.55 0.22
C PRO A 60 -3.29 -10.13 1.07
N SER A 61 -2.54 -9.27 1.75
CA SER A 61 -1.56 -9.66 2.77
C SER A 61 -1.98 -9.03 4.12
N PRO A 62 -2.80 -9.72 4.93
CA PRO A 62 -3.41 -9.12 6.11
C PRO A 62 -2.45 -8.98 7.31
N HIS A 63 -1.36 -9.73 7.33
CA HIS A 63 -0.42 -9.77 8.47
C HIS A 63 1.05 -9.72 7.97
N PRO A 64 1.46 -8.63 7.27
CA PRO A 64 2.85 -8.49 6.87
C PRO A 64 3.75 -8.37 8.10
N ARG A 65 4.96 -8.92 8.01
CA ARG A 65 5.99 -8.74 9.06
C ARG A 65 6.56 -7.32 9.01
N GLN A 66 6.71 -6.79 7.80
CA GLN A 66 7.25 -5.46 7.53
C GLN A 66 6.38 -4.74 6.51
N VAL A 67 6.25 -3.43 6.68
CA VAL A 67 5.58 -2.55 5.72
C VAL A 67 6.53 -1.39 5.44
N PHE A 68 7.18 -1.44 4.29
CA PHE A 68 8.00 -0.35 3.78
C PHE A 68 7.13 0.63 3.01
N ALA A 69 7.50 1.91 3.04
CA ALA A 69 6.88 2.92 2.23
C ALA A 69 7.94 3.91 1.71
N ILE A 70 7.72 4.40 0.49
CA ILE A 70 8.71 5.18 -0.25
C ILE A 70 8.16 6.58 -0.49
N GLY A 71 8.80 7.58 0.10
CA GLY A 71 8.47 8.99 -0.13
C GLY A 71 9.11 9.55 -1.39
N LEU A 72 8.47 10.56 -1.98
CA LEU A 72 9.00 11.37 -3.09
C LEU A 72 9.38 10.57 -4.35
N ASN A 73 8.73 9.44 -4.60
CA ASN A 73 9.10 8.51 -5.67
C ASN A 73 8.49 8.84 -7.06
N TYR A 74 7.87 10.01 -7.21
CA TYR A 74 7.45 10.56 -8.50
C TYR A 74 7.98 11.97 -8.65
N ALA A 75 8.50 12.30 -9.82
CA ALA A 75 9.19 13.57 -10.05
C ALA A 75 8.29 14.79 -9.79
N GLU A 76 7.04 14.74 -10.27
CA GLU A 76 6.08 15.82 -10.06
C GLU A 76 5.65 15.93 -8.59
N HIS A 77 5.49 14.79 -7.89
CA HIS A 77 5.19 14.78 -6.46
C HIS A 77 6.34 15.37 -5.62
N ALA A 78 7.59 15.08 -5.96
CA ALA A 78 8.73 15.70 -5.30
C ALA A 78 8.71 17.23 -5.45
N ARG A 79 8.45 17.74 -6.67
CA ARG A 79 8.37 19.17 -6.96
C ARG A 79 7.20 19.86 -6.24
N GLU A 80 5.98 19.29 -6.28
CA GLU A 80 4.82 19.88 -5.59
C GLU A 80 5.02 19.95 -4.07
N SER A 81 5.78 19.01 -3.52
CA SER A 81 6.14 18.95 -2.09
C SER A 81 7.33 19.85 -1.72
N GLY A 82 7.93 20.55 -2.69
CA GLY A 82 9.04 21.47 -2.48
C GLY A 82 10.42 20.81 -2.37
N TYR A 83 10.55 19.56 -2.83
CA TYR A 83 11.82 18.80 -2.81
C TYR A 83 12.40 18.63 -4.20
N GLY A 84 13.72 18.46 -4.27
CA GLY A 84 14.41 17.95 -5.47
C GLY A 84 14.21 16.45 -5.64
N LEU A 85 14.60 15.92 -6.82
CA LEU A 85 14.58 14.47 -7.03
C LEU A 85 15.52 13.75 -6.07
N PRO A 86 15.06 12.71 -5.38
CA PRO A 86 15.91 11.93 -4.49
C PRO A 86 16.93 11.12 -5.29
N THR A 87 18.16 11.05 -4.80
CA THR A 87 19.23 10.21 -5.36
C THR A 87 19.27 8.82 -4.75
N THR A 88 18.52 8.61 -3.67
CA THR A 88 18.33 7.34 -2.96
C THR A 88 16.87 7.25 -2.51
N PRO A 89 16.27 6.05 -2.44
CA PRO A 89 14.90 5.91 -1.95
C PRO A 89 14.72 6.51 -0.54
N VAL A 90 13.69 7.32 -0.36
CA VAL A 90 13.31 7.90 0.94
C VAL A 90 12.40 6.91 1.65
N VAL A 91 12.98 6.04 2.46
CA VAL A 91 12.26 4.93 3.11
C VAL A 91 11.77 5.30 4.49
N PHE A 92 10.53 4.98 4.77
CA PHE A 92 9.95 4.94 6.10
C PHE A 92 9.11 3.67 6.27
N THR A 93 8.57 3.44 7.45
CA THR A 93 7.75 2.26 7.73
C THR A 93 6.34 2.67 8.13
N LYS A 94 5.36 1.85 7.75
CA LYS A 94 4.02 1.85 8.32
C LYS A 94 3.91 0.70 9.32
N PHE A 95 3.19 0.91 10.41
CA PHE A 95 2.94 -0.19 11.34
C PHE A 95 1.87 -1.13 10.77
N PRO A 96 2.09 -2.46 10.78
CA PRO A 96 1.15 -3.43 10.20
C PRO A 96 -0.30 -3.30 10.70
N SER A 97 -0.49 -2.76 11.90
CA SER A 97 -1.82 -2.51 12.48
C SER A 97 -2.69 -1.51 11.73
N CYS A 98 -2.14 -0.75 10.78
CA CYS A 98 -2.90 0.14 9.92
C CYS A 98 -3.47 -0.54 8.67
N ILE A 99 -3.01 -1.76 8.34
CA ILE A 99 -3.42 -2.48 7.12
C ILE A 99 -4.86 -2.98 7.27
N VAL A 100 -5.68 -2.67 6.28
CA VAL A 100 -7.08 -3.08 6.19
C VAL A 100 -7.42 -3.48 4.74
N GLY A 101 -8.60 -4.07 4.55
CA GLY A 101 -9.09 -4.48 3.24
C GLY A 101 -9.52 -3.32 2.34
N PRO A 102 -9.93 -3.64 1.11
CA PRO A 102 -10.24 -2.66 0.05
C PRO A 102 -11.47 -1.80 0.34
N GLN A 103 -12.42 -2.32 1.09
CA GLN A 103 -13.65 -1.64 1.48
C GLN A 103 -13.58 -1.32 2.98
N HIS A 104 -13.30 -0.07 3.34
CA HIS A 104 -13.13 0.28 4.75
C HIS A 104 -13.90 1.54 5.13
N LYS A 105 -14.64 1.47 6.26
CA LYS A 105 -15.27 2.63 6.92
C LYS A 105 -14.23 3.32 7.81
N LEU A 106 -13.72 4.44 7.33
CA LEU A 106 -12.60 5.15 7.93
C LEU A 106 -13.08 6.22 8.92
N SER A 107 -12.62 6.17 10.16
CA SER A 107 -12.72 7.29 11.12
C SER A 107 -11.39 8.03 11.15
N LEU A 108 -11.42 9.36 10.98
CA LEU A 108 -10.22 10.18 10.91
C LEU A 108 -9.76 10.64 12.31
N PRO A 109 -8.46 10.63 12.63
CA PRO A 109 -7.96 11.44 13.74
C PRO A 109 -8.25 12.93 13.46
N HIS A 110 -8.50 13.73 14.50
CA HIS A 110 -8.56 15.18 14.33
C HIS A 110 -7.23 15.68 13.80
N GLY A 111 -7.25 16.40 12.68
CA GLY A 111 -6.06 16.91 12.01
C GLY A 111 -6.27 17.05 10.51
N ASN A 112 -5.19 17.00 9.76
CA ASN A 112 -5.15 17.18 8.32
C ASN A 112 -4.86 15.85 7.62
N VAL A 113 -5.87 14.99 7.50
CA VAL A 113 -5.71 13.68 6.84
C VAL A 113 -5.79 13.83 5.33
N ASP A 114 -4.76 13.37 4.67
CA ASP A 114 -4.51 13.47 3.24
C ASP A 114 -4.43 12.08 2.57
N TRP A 115 -4.59 12.03 1.26
CA TRP A 115 -4.56 10.84 0.42
C TRP A 115 -3.23 10.72 -0.33
N GLU A 116 -2.82 9.50 -0.57
CA GLU A 116 -1.68 9.11 -1.40
C GLU A 116 -1.97 7.73 -2.01
N VAL A 117 -2.49 7.69 -3.26
CA VAL A 117 -2.67 6.40 -3.96
C VAL A 117 -1.31 5.84 -4.34
N GLU A 118 -1.12 4.53 -4.09
CA GLU A 118 0.14 3.85 -4.36
C GLU A 118 -0.05 2.48 -4.99
N LEU A 119 0.85 2.10 -5.87
CA LEU A 119 1.08 0.71 -6.20
C LEU A 119 1.75 0.05 -4.99
N VAL A 120 1.30 -1.15 -4.61
CA VAL A 120 1.90 -1.90 -3.50
C VAL A 120 2.42 -3.22 -4.01
N ALA A 121 3.72 -3.45 -3.89
CA ALA A 121 4.34 -4.74 -4.17
C ALA A 121 4.29 -5.62 -2.92
N VAL A 122 3.90 -6.89 -3.11
CA VAL A 122 3.85 -7.91 -2.06
C VAL A 122 4.95 -8.93 -2.30
N ILE A 123 5.78 -9.18 -1.30
CA ILE A 123 6.88 -10.13 -1.40
C ILE A 123 6.34 -11.58 -1.32
N GLY A 124 6.83 -12.46 -2.20
CA GLY A 124 6.44 -13.87 -2.28
C GLY A 124 7.51 -14.86 -1.85
N ALA A 125 8.78 -14.43 -1.87
CA ALA A 125 9.91 -15.27 -1.46
C ALA A 125 10.87 -14.49 -0.58
N HIS A 126 11.59 -15.21 0.30
CA HIS A 126 12.66 -14.58 1.09
C HIS A 126 13.72 -14.00 0.15
N ALA A 127 14.02 -12.70 0.31
CA ALA A 127 15.03 -11.99 -0.48
C ALA A 127 16.02 -11.28 0.44
N TYR A 128 17.30 -11.56 0.21
CA TYR A 128 18.40 -10.89 0.91
C TYR A 128 19.60 -10.77 -0.02
N ARG A 129 20.00 -9.53 -0.30
CA ARG A 129 21.11 -9.18 -1.20
C ARG A 129 20.92 -9.74 -2.61
N ILE A 130 19.73 -9.52 -3.16
CA ILE A 130 19.42 -9.86 -4.55
C ILE A 130 19.64 -8.65 -5.45
N ASP A 131 19.99 -8.90 -6.70
CA ASP A 131 20.11 -7.87 -7.71
C ASP A 131 18.72 -7.48 -8.28
N GLU A 132 18.65 -6.32 -8.92
CA GLU A 132 17.40 -5.76 -9.45
C GLU A 132 16.73 -6.68 -10.49
N ASP A 133 17.49 -7.36 -11.32
CA ASP A 133 17.02 -8.30 -12.32
C ASP A 133 16.34 -9.57 -11.73
N GLN A 134 16.59 -9.85 -10.47
CA GLN A 134 15.97 -10.96 -9.72
C GLN A 134 14.68 -10.53 -8.99
N ALA A 135 14.36 -9.23 -8.96
CA ALA A 135 13.30 -8.69 -8.11
C ALA A 135 11.92 -9.27 -8.45
N TRP A 136 11.54 -9.34 -9.73
CA TRP A 136 10.23 -9.89 -10.12
C TRP A 136 10.06 -11.35 -9.72
N ALA A 137 11.14 -12.13 -9.62
CA ALA A 137 11.07 -13.54 -9.20
C ALA A 137 10.70 -13.69 -7.70
N VAL A 138 10.90 -12.66 -6.88
CA VAL A 138 10.58 -12.69 -5.45
C VAL A 138 9.31 -11.91 -5.09
N VAL A 139 8.71 -11.20 -6.04
CA VAL A 139 7.43 -10.50 -5.87
C VAL A 139 6.27 -11.47 -6.09
N ALA A 140 5.38 -11.60 -5.10
CA ALA A 140 4.17 -12.41 -5.22
C ALA A 140 3.15 -11.76 -6.16
N GLY A 141 3.05 -10.46 -6.13
CA GLY A 141 2.11 -9.70 -6.95
C GLY A 141 2.04 -8.24 -6.56
N LEU A 142 1.14 -7.54 -7.26
CA LEU A 142 0.85 -6.13 -7.11
C LEU A 142 -0.58 -5.93 -6.63
N THR A 143 -0.80 -4.90 -5.81
CA THR A 143 -2.12 -4.52 -5.33
C THR A 143 -2.23 -2.99 -5.22
N VAL A 144 -3.46 -2.47 -5.11
CA VAL A 144 -3.69 -1.04 -4.85
C VAL A 144 -3.52 -0.76 -3.38
N GLY A 145 -2.95 0.40 -3.02
CA GLY A 145 -2.91 0.89 -1.65
C GLY A 145 -3.20 2.38 -1.53
N GLN A 146 -3.47 2.80 -0.30
CA GLN A 146 -3.48 4.21 0.10
C GLN A 146 -2.54 4.40 1.29
N ASP A 147 -1.58 5.33 1.16
CA ASP A 147 -0.71 5.75 2.25
C ASP A 147 -1.29 6.99 2.93
N LEU A 148 -2.47 6.81 3.57
CA LEU A 148 -3.14 7.91 4.27
C LEU A 148 -2.22 8.54 5.30
N SER A 149 -2.23 9.89 5.35
CA SER A 149 -1.24 10.67 6.10
C SER A 149 -1.88 11.76 6.93
N GLU A 150 -1.62 11.80 8.24
CA GLU A 150 -1.97 12.95 9.06
C GLU A 150 -0.81 13.96 9.02
N ARG A 151 -1.00 15.07 8.30
CA ARG A 151 0.08 15.99 7.90
C ARG A 151 0.65 16.84 9.05
N ILE A 152 -0.11 17.07 10.11
CA ILE A 152 0.37 17.83 11.27
C ILE A 152 1.38 16.98 12.04
N MET A 153 1.02 15.75 12.39
CA MET A 153 1.90 14.81 13.11
C MET A 153 3.13 14.46 12.26
N GLN A 154 2.95 14.27 10.95
CA GLN A 154 4.03 13.94 10.03
C GLN A 154 5.19 14.94 10.07
N ARG A 155 4.88 16.22 10.35
CA ARG A 155 5.84 17.33 10.36
C ARG A 155 6.19 17.82 11.77
N SER A 156 5.66 17.16 12.80
CA SER A 156 5.85 17.60 14.18
C SER A 156 7.22 17.20 14.75
N GLY A 157 7.66 17.97 15.76
CA GLY A 157 8.90 17.72 16.49
C GLY A 157 10.17 18.17 15.77
N PRO A 158 11.32 18.09 16.46
CA PRO A 158 12.62 18.57 15.96
C PRO A 158 13.23 17.64 14.89
N ALA A 159 12.78 16.39 14.84
CA ALA A 159 13.19 15.38 13.85
C ALA A 159 11.93 14.63 13.36
N PRO A 160 11.19 15.20 12.39
CA PRO A 160 9.94 14.62 11.93
C PRO A 160 10.10 13.17 11.46
N GLN A 161 9.21 12.29 11.94
CA GLN A 161 9.16 10.87 11.59
C GLN A 161 7.78 10.53 11.01
N PHE A 162 7.73 9.94 9.81
CA PHE A 162 6.48 9.72 9.09
C PHE A 162 5.66 8.55 9.64
N GLY A 163 6.33 7.53 10.19
CA GLY A 163 5.73 6.24 10.51
C GLY A 163 4.42 6.32 11.31
N LEU A 164 4.39 7.02 12.45
CA LEU A 164 3.17 7.13 13.26
C LEU A 164 2.05 7.90 12.55
N ALA A 165 2.38 8.99 11.87
CA ALA A 165 1.41 9.82 11.16
C ALA A 165 0.72 9.11 9.99
N LYS A 166 1.32 8.02 9.50
CA LYS A 166 0.86 7.17 8.40
C LYS A 166 0.34 5.82 8.87
N SER A 167 0.15 5.63 10.20
CA SER A 167 -0.19 4.31 10.77
C SER A 167 -1.40 4.33 11.72
N PHE A 168 -2.25 5.34 11.64
CA PHE A 168 -3.55 5.27 12.32
C PHE A 168 -4.36 4.07 11.82
N PRO A 169 -5.26 3.51 12.62
CA PRO A 169 -6.11 2.40 12.17
C PRO A 169 -6.82 2.72 10.85
N GLY A 170 -6.64 1.84 9.85
CA GLY A 170 -7.21 2.02 8.51
C GLY A 170 -6.42 2.93 7.57
N PHE A 171 -5.22 3.41 7.95
CA PHE A 171 -4.40 4.27 7.10
C PHE A 171 -3.58 3.52 6.02
N GLY A 172 -3.67 2.20 5.97
CA GLY A 172 -3.05 1.36 4.96
C GLY A 172 -4.06 0.40 4.30
N PRO A 173 -5.16 0.89 3.70
CA PRO A 173 -6.05 0.01 2.97
C PRO A 173 -5.33 -0.55 1.75
N THR A 174 -5.47 -1.86 1.50
CA THR A 174 -4.90 -2.57 0.35
C THR A 174 -5.90 -3.53 -0.26
N GLY A 175 -5.79 -3.77 -1.56
CA GLY A 175 -6.65 -4.67 -2.31
C GLY A 175 -6.95 -4.14 -3.72
N PRO A 176 -8.06 -4.56 -4.35
CA PRO A 176 -9.02 -5.55 -3.88
C PRO A 176 -8.49 -6.99 -3.96
N VAL A 177 -7.49 -7.21 -4.82
CA VAL A 177 -6.85 -8.50 -5.09
C VAL A 177 -5.32 -8.32 -5.15
N LEU A 178 -4.61 -9.43 -5.15
CA LEU A 178 -3.21 -9.53 -5.52
C LEU A 178 -3.14 -10.10 -6.93
N VAL A 179 -2.54 -9.37 -7.87
CA VAL A 179 -2.35 -9.80 -9.27
C VAL A 179 -0.87 -10.09 -9.47
N THR A 180 -0.55 -11.27 -10.00
CA THR A 180 0.84 -11.68 -10.21
C THR A 180 1.47 -10.96 -11.39
N PRO A 181 2.79 -10.68 -11.39
CA PRO A 181 3.43 -9.85 -12.41
C PRO A 181 3.25 -10.36 -13.84
N ASP A 182 3.17 -11.68 -14.02
CA ASP A 182 2.98 -12.35 -15.31
C ASP A 182 1.58 -12.17 -15.93
N GLU A 183 0.62 -11.63 -15.17
CA GLU A 183 -0.73 -11.30 -15.67
C GLU A 183 -0.80 -9.91 -16.33
N PHE A 184 0.22 -9.09 -16.18
CA PHE A 184 0.29 -7.78 -16.83
C PHE A 184 1.05 -7.84 -18.16
N PRO A 185 0.64 -7.08 -19.18
CA PRO A 185 1.47 -6.87 -20.38
C PRO A 185 2.81 -6.24 -20.03
N ASP A 186 2.81 -5.27 -19.10
CA ASP A 186 3.98 -4.60 -18.54
C ASP A 186 3.68 -4.22 -17.08
N PRO A 187 4.23 -4.91 -16.08
CA PRO A 187 3.98 -4.61 -14.67
C PRO A 187 4.65 -3.30 -14.20
N ASP A 188 5.56 -2.73 -14.99
CA ASP A 188 6.23 -1.46 -14.67
C ASP A 188 5.46 -0.24 -15.19
N ASP A 189 4.47 -0.42 -16.10
CA ASP A 189 3.70 0.68 -16.69
C ASP A 189 2.18 0.50 -16.58
N LEU A 190 1.61 0.87 -15.44
CA LEU A 190 0.19 0.75 -15.11
C LEU A 190 -0.39 2.14 -14.82
N GLU A 191 -1.62 2.43 -15.28
CA GLU A 191 -2.34 3.62 -14.85
C GLU A 191 -2.68 3.52 -13.36
N ILE A 192 -2.43 4.61 -12.61
CA ILE A 192 -2.69 4.73 -11.19
C ILE A 192 -3.39 6.06 -10.90
N GLY A 193 -4.44 6.02 -10.07
CA GLY A 193 -5.15 7.25 -9.72
C GLY A 193 -6.09 7.10 -8.54
N CYS A 194 -6.56 8.26 -8.05
CA CYS A 194 -7.65 8.31 -7.08
C CYS A 194 -8.59 9.48 -7.35
N ARG A 195 -9.80 9.35 -6.84
CA ARG A 195 -10.86 10.36 -6.94
C ARG A 195 -11.63 10.50 -5.63
N LEU A 196 -12.20 11.67 -5.43
CA LEU A 196 -13.11 11.95 -4.33
C LEU A 196 -14.48 12.34 -4.93
N GLY A 197 -15.48 11.47 -4.76
CA GLY A 197 -16.69 11.55 -5.57
C GLY A 197 -16.37 11.46 -7.07
N ASP A 198 -16.75 12.47 -7.85
CA ASP A 198 -16.49 12.54 -9.30
C ASP A 198 -15.20 13.30 -9.65
N GLU A 199 -14.52 13.90 -8.67
CA GLU A 199 -13.29 14.67 -8.90
C GLU A 199 -12.05 13.78 -8.88
N THR A 200 -11.32 13.72 -9.98
CA THR A 200 -10.00 13.08 -10.05
C THR A 200 -8.99 13.93 -9.26
N LEU A 201 -8.34 13.29 -8.29
CA LEU A 201 -7.35 13.91 -7.41
C LEU A 201 -5.92 13.66 -7.87
N GLN A 202 -5.62 12.41 -8.22
CA GLN A 202 -4.33 11.95 -8.71
C GLN A 202 -4.58 11.06 -9.94
N LEU A 203 -3.76 11.18 -10.97
CA LEU A 203 -3.77 10.32 -12.15
C LEU A 203 -2.39 10.37 -12.80
N ASP A 204 -1.74 9.21 -12.94
CA ASP A 204 -0.41 9.09 -13.53
C ASP A 204 -0.19 7.62 -14.01
N ARG A 205 1.03 7.29 -14.38
CA ARG A 205 1.46 5.93 -14.69
C ARG A 205 2.64 5.52 -13.81
N THR A 206 2.70 4.23 -13.46
CA THR A 206 3.76 3.70 -12.57
C THR A 206 5.16 3.79 -13.18
N CYS A 207 5.29 3.82 -14.50
CA CYS A 207 6.57 4.10 -15.18
C CYS A 207 7.13 5.50 -14.87
N GLY A 208 6.33 6.42 -14.30
CA GLY A 208 6.76 7.73 -13.80
C GLY A 208 7.51 7.69 -12.45
N MET A 209 7.64 6.52 -11.81
CA MET A 209 8.42 6.37 -10.58
C MET A 209 9.90 6.69 -10.81
N VAL A 210 10.51 7.35 -9.83
CA VAL A 210 11.98 7.60 -9.81
C VAL A 210 12.73 6.28 -9.62
N PHE A 211 12.21 5.41 -8.74
CA PHE A 211 12.72 4.06 -8.50
C PHE A 211 11.57 3.08 -8.72
N GLY A 212 11.65 2.24 -9.77
CA GLY A 212 10.68 1.20 -10.06
C GLY A 212 10.67 0.07 -9.03
N VAL A 213 9.66 -0.80 -9.09
CA VAL A 213 9.53 -1.94 -8.15
C VAL A 213 10.81 -2.78 -8.09
N PRO A 214 11.45 -3.18 -9.22
CA PRO A 214 12.69 -3.95 -9.18
C PRO A 214 13.82 -3.25 -8.42
N SER A 215 14.05 -1.97 -8.69
CA SER A 215 15.06 -1.16 -8.00
C SER A 215 14.83 -1.08 -6.50
N LEU A 216 13.56 -0.89 -6.08
CA LEU A 216 13.19 -0.82 -4.67
C LEU A 216 13.43 -2.16 -3.96
N VAL A 217 12.98 -3.27 -4.55
CA VAL A 217 13.15 -4.61 -3.97
C VAL A 217 14.63 -4.97 -3.87
N GLY A 218 15.40 -4.79 -4.94
CA GLY A 218 16.85 -5.02 -4.96
C GLY A 218 17.54 -4.20 -3.86
N TRP A 219 17.32 -2.89 -3.85
CA TRP A 219 17.97 -1.99 -2.89
C TRP A 219 17.60 -2.30 -1.43
N LEU A 220 16.31 -2.48 -1.11
CA LEU A 220 15.85 -2.83 0.23
C LEU A 220 16.45 -4.15 0.71
N SER A 221 16.53 -5.17 -0.17
CA SER A 221 17.07 -6.48 0.17
C SER A 221 18.53 -6.46 0.59
N HIS A 222 19.31 -5.47 0.13
CA HIS A 222 20.70 -5.29 0.54
C HIS A 222 20.86 -4.70 1.96
N ILE A 223 19.79 -4.07 2.47
CA ILE A 223 19.78 -3.42 3.78
C ILE A 223 19.16 -4.34 4.84
N THR A 224 18.01 -4.94 4.51
CA THR A 224 17.26 -5.82 5.41
C THR A 224 16.64 -6.98 4.64
N PRO A 225 16.56 -8.20 5.22
CA PRO A 225 15.87 -9.30 4.59
C PRO A 225 14.38 -8.95 4.38
N LEU A 226 13.85 -9.32 3.21
CA LEU A 226 12.44 -9.25 2.88
C LEU A 226 11.82 -10.64 3.04
N PHE A 227 10.60 -10.71 3.54
CA PHE A 227 9.91 -11.96 3.83
C PHE A 227 8.59 -12.08 3.05
N PRO A 228 8.13 -13.31 2.75
CA PRO A 228 6.84 -13.53 2.14
C PRO A 228 5.72 -12.82 2.91
N GLY A 229 4.87 -12.09 2.18
CA GLY A 229 3.80 -11.26 2.73
C GLY A 229 4.20 -9.84 3.12
N ASP A 230 5.49 -9.46 3.12
CA ASP A 230 5.91 -8.08 3.33
C ASP A 230 5.37 -7.17 2.23
N LEU A 231 5.05 -5.92 2.62
CA LEU A 231 4.49 -4.90 1.72
C LEU A 231 5.51 -3.80 1.44
N ILE A 232 5.56 -3.36 0.19
CA ILE A 232 6.30 -2.18 -0.23
C ILE A 232 5.31 -1.23 -0.91
N PHE A 233 4.92 -0.16 -0.22
CA PHE A 233 4.22 0.99 -0.76
C PHE A 233 5.22 1.79 -1.59
N THR A 234 5.00 1.92 -2.89
CA THR A 234 6.04 2.36 -3.83
C THR A 234 6.12 3.86 -4.05
N GLY A 235 5.30 4.62 -3.34
CA GLY A 235 5.19 6.07 -3.50
C GLY A 235 4.00 6.49 -4.33
N THR A 236 3.62 7.75 -4.16
CA THR A 236 2.42 8.35 -4.74
C THR A 236 2.75 9.35 -5.85
N PRO A 237 1.91 9.45 -6.91
CA PRO A 237 2.01 10.51 -7.90
C PRO A 237 1.58 11.87 -7.31
N SER A 238 1.76 12.94 -8.09
CA SER A 238 1.33 14.30 -7.73
C SER A 238 -0.19 14.42 -7.58
N GLY A 239 -0.64 15.47 -6.87
CA GLY A 239 -2.04 15.78 -6.63
C GLY A 239 -2.52 15.52 -5.21
N ILE A 240 -1.59 15.41 -4.25
CA ILE A 240 -1.92 15.31 -2.83
C ILE A 240 -2.67 16.54 -2.33
N GLY A 241 -3.48 16.37 -1.32
CA GLY A 241 -4.34 17.44 -0.80
C GLY A 241 -3.57 18.60 -0.18
N MET A 242 -2.47 18.31 0.51
CA MET A 242 -1.62 19.31 1.15
C MET A 242 -0.99 20.30 0.16
N SER A 243 -0.68 19.88 -1.05
CA SER A 243 -0.03 20.71 -2.08
C SER A 243 -1.03 21.52 -2.90
N ARG A 244 -2.33 21.36 -2.70
CA ARG A 244 -3.38 22.12 -3.39
C ARG A 244 -3.47 23.55 -2.88
N THR A 245 -4.05 24.42 -3.69
CA THR A 245 -4.29 25.84 -3.32
C THR A 245 -5.78 26.18 -3.46
N PRO A 246 -6.56 26.30 -2.35
CA PRO A 246 -6.14 26.07 -0.97
C PRO A 246 -5.90 24.57 -0.67
N PRO A 247 -5.12 24.23 0.38
CA PRO A 247 -4.97 22.83 0.81
C PRO A 247 -6.31 22.17 1.10
N ARG A 248 -6.42 20.87 0.76
CA ARG A 248 -7.64 20.09 0.95
C ARG A 248 -7.34 18.77 1.66
N PHE A 249 -8.19 18.40 2.60
CA PHE A 249 -8.04 17.19 3.40
C PHE A 249 -9.36 16.43 3.45
N LEU A 250 -9.30 15.14 3.78
CA LEU A 250 -10.46 14.29 3.94
C LEU A 250 -11.32 14.75 5.12
N LYS A 251 -12.63 14.60 4.96
CA LYS A 251 -13.63 14.96 5.99
C LYS A 251 -14.74 13.90 6.05
N PRO A 252 -15.47 13.82 7.16
CA PRO A 252 -16.65 12.95 7.26
C PRO A 252 -17.63 13.19 6.10
N GLY A 253 -18.09 12.09 5.50
CA GLY A 253 -18.95 12.07 4.32
C GLY A 253 -18.20 11.89 2.98
N ASP A 254 -16.88 12.05 2.97
CA ASP A 254 -16.09 11.81 1.76
C ASP A 254 -16.00 10.32 1.43
N GLU A 255 -15.97 10.01 0.13
CA GLU A 255 -15.68 8.70 -0.41
C GLU A 255 -14.43 8.79 -1.31
N LEU A 256 -13.34 8.21 -0.86
CA LEU A 256 -12.08 8.11 -1.59
C LEU A 256 -12.02 6.79 -2.35
N VAL A 257 -11.89 6.84 -3.67
CA VAL A 257 -11.75 5.67 -4.53
C VAL A 257 -10.41 5.72 -5.23
N SER A 258 -9.63 4.65 -5.11
CA SER A 258 -8.29 4.54 -5.68
C SER A 258 -8.21 3.32 -6.57
N HIS A 259 -7.47 3.40 -7.67
CA HIS A 259 -7.36 2.32 -8.64
C HIS A 259 -5.94 2.18 -9.18
N VAL A 260 -5.64 0.97 -9.65
CA VAL A 260 -4.49 0.66 -10.51
C VAL A 260 -4.98 -0.24 -11.64
N GLU A 261 -4.54 0.06 -12.86
CA GLU A 261 -4.87 -0.67 -14.08
C GLU A 261 -4.56 -2.17 -13.92
N GLY A 262 -5.50 -3.03 -14.32
CA GLY A 262 -5.36 -4.48 -14.24
C GLY A 262 -5.57 -5.08 -12.85
N ILE A 263 -5.64 -4.27 -11.79
CA ILE A 263 -5.83 -4.74 -10.39
C ILE A 263 -7.26 -4.49 -9.91
N GLY A 264 -7.81 -3.30 -10.20
CA GLY A 264 -9.13 -2.89 -9.74
C GLY A 264 -9.09 -1.68 -8.83
N GLN A 265 -10.05 -1.55 -7.92
CA GLN A 265 -10.20 -0.37 -7.08
C GLN A 265 -10.43 -0.70 -5.61
N ILE A 266 -9.97 0.19 -4.74
CA ILE A 266 -10.27 0.20 -3.31
C ILE A 266 -11.11 1.43 -2.98
N ARG A 267 -11.91 1.35 -1.90
CA ARG A 267 -12.87 2.40 -1.53
C ARG A 267 -12.89 2.62 -0.03
N GLN A 268 -12.64 3.85 0.40
CA GLN A 268 -12.70 4.25 1.80
C GLN A 268 -13.82 5.27 1.99
N GLN A 269 -14.81 4.92 2.80
CA GLN A 269 -15.86 5.83 3.20
C GLN A 269 -15.52 6.48 4.54
N VAL A 270 -15.38 7.80 4.57
CA VAL A 270 -15.11 8.55 5.81
C VAL A 270 -16.40 8.69 6.60
N VAL A 271 -16.50 7.98 7.72
CA VAL A 271 -17.74 7.93 8.53
C VAL A 271 -17.72 8.82 9.77
N GLY A 272 -16.58 9.34 10.18
CA GLY A 272 -16.48 10.19 11.36
C GLY A 272 -15.05 10.65 11.66
N SER A 273 -14.90 11.28 12.82
CA SER A 273 -13.59 11.70 13.34
C SER A 273 -13.50 11.52 14.85
N TYR A 274 -12.30 11.46 15.39
CA TYR A 274 -12.02 11.30 16.82
C TYR A 274 -10.82 12.14 17.26
N ALA A 275 -10.79 12.52 18.55
CA ALA A 275 -9.69 13.28 19.13
C ALA A 275 -8.49 12.36 19.42
N VAL A 276 -7.30 12.79 19.03
CA VAL A 276 -6.03 12.17 19.44
C VAL A 276 -5.56 12.83 20.74
N PRO A 277 -5.12 12.06 21.76
CA PRO A 277 -4.58 12.66 22.97
C PRO A 277 -3.37 13.55 22.69
N ALA A 278 -3.21 14.59 23.50
CA ALA A 278 -2.01 15.41 23.46
C ALA A 278 -0.76 14.54 23.74
N PRO A 279 0.41 14.87 23.15
CA PRO A 279 1.65 14.16 23.44
C PRO A 279 1.96 14.20 24.95
N PRO A 280 2.68 13.20 25.49
CA PRO A 280 3.07 13.19 26.90
C PRO A 280 3.94 14.40 27.22
N ARG A 281 3.79 14.92 28.44
CA ARG A 281 4.63 16.01 28.91
C ARG A 281 6.08 15.53 29.13
N GLN A 282 7.03 16.44 28.89
CA GLN A 282 8.43 16.20 29.27
C GLN A 282 8.55 15.97 30.78
N THR A 283 9.51 15.14 31.19
CA THR A 283 9.77 14.93 32.60
C THR A 283 10.38 16.19 33.23
N ALA A 284 10.17 16.37 34.53
CA ALA A 284 10.75 17.48 35.27
C ALA A 284 12.29 17.52 35.15
N ALA A 285 12.96 16.37 35.09
CA ALA A 285 14.39 16.29 34.90
C ALA A 285 14.85 16.77 33.52
N ALA A 286 14.07 16.51 32.44
CA ALA A 286 14.37 17.02 31.11
C ALA A 286 14.21 18.54 31.04
N LEU A 287 13.14 19.08 31.61
CA LEU A 287 12.90 20.54 31.67
C LEU A 287 13.99 21.27 32.47
N ALA A 288 14.52 20.67 33.54
CA ALA A 288 15.59 21.23 34.33
C ALA A 288 16.97 21.23 33.63
N ALA A 289 17.15 20.41 32.59
CA ALA A 289 18.40 20.34 31.82
C ALA A 289 18.49 21.41 30.70
N GLU A 290 17.38 22.07 30.36
CA GLU A 290 17.31 23.12 29.34
C GLU A 290 17.45 24.54 29.89
N GLY A 291 17.46 24.73 31.24
CA GLY A 291 17.65 25.98 31.96
C GLY A 291 19.04 26.09 32.59
#